data_96de12acbcf1498ad3ce7988e02bf806
#
_entry.id   96de12acbcf1498ad3ce7988e02bf806
#
_cell.length_a   1.000
_cell.length_b   1.000
_cell.length_c   1.000
_cell.angle_alpha   90.00
_cell.angle_beta   90.00
_cell.angle_gamma   90.00
#
_symmetry.space_group_name_H-M   'P 1'
#
loop_
_entity.id
_entity.type
_entity.pdbx_description
1 polymer ?
#
loop_
_entity_poly.entity_id
_entity_poly.type
_entity_poly.pdbx_seq_one_letter_code
_entity_poly.pdbx_strand_id
1 'polypeptide(L)'
;MSMRAFLRDIQSGLYFSGGGKWTPNLDRALNFKLINRAIKHVQKVGLQGVELVVTSRNATHLTALPVGILHPLGHSLDRWHD
;
A
#
# COMPACT_ATOMS: atom_id res chain seq x y z
N MET A 1 8.07 3.99 -18.37
CA MET A 1 7.30 2.93 -17.78
C MET A 1 6.73 3.40 -16.46
N SER A 2 5.46 3.24 -16.26
CA SER A 2 4.86 3.76 -15.05
C SER A 2 4.44 2.61 -14.15
N MET A 3 4.76 2.75 -12.89
CA MET A 3 4.35 1.84 -11.86
C MET A 3 3.16 2.45 -11.11
N ARG A 4 2.24 1.62 -10.70
CA ARG A 4 1.12 2.06 -9.89
C ARG A 4 1.18 1.35 -8.55
N ALA A 5 0.88 2.08 -7.50
CA ALA A 5 0.90 1.55 -6.14
C ALA A 5 -0.41 1.92 -5.46
N PHE A 6 -1.09 0.92 -4.95
CA PHE A 6 -2.38 1.08 -4.30
C PHE A 6 -2.38 0.43 -2.95
N LEU A 7 -3.32 0.81 -2.11
CA LEU A 7 -3.54 0.14 -0.83
C LEU A 7 -4.88 -0.58 -0.89
N ARG A 8 -4.89 -1.82 -0.42
CA ARG A 8 -6.10 -2.63 -0.40
C ARG A 8 -6.33 -3.18 1.00
N ASP A 9 -7.56 -3.10 1.46
CA ASP A 9 -7.93 -3.69 2.73
C ASP A 9 -7.98 -5.21 2.55
N ILE A 10 -7.20 -5.93 3.36
CA ILE A 10 -7.07 -7.36 3.22
C ILE A 10 -8.40 -8.05 3.47
N GLN A 11 -9.15 -7.56 4.43
CA GLN A 11 -10.37 -8.20 4.83
C GLN A 11 -11.51 -8.02 3.83
N SER A 12 -11.67 -6.82 3.32
CA SER A 12 -12.78 -6.54 2.41
C SER A 12 -12.41 -6.63 0.94
N GLY A 13 -11.12 -6.52 0.64
CA GLY A 13 -10.66 -6.49 -0.74
C GLY A 13 -10.86 -5.15 -1.42
N LEU A 14 -11.25 -4.13 -0.68
CA LEU A 14 -11.47 -2.80 -1.25
C LEU A 14 -10.19 -2.01 -1.31
N TYR A 15 -10.10 -1.15 -2.32
CA TYR A 15 -8.94 -0.29 -2.50
C TYR A 15 -9.17 1.08 -1.92
N PHE A 16 -8.11 1.65 -1.38
CA PHE A 16 -8.17 2.99 -0.81
C PHE A 16 -8.30 4.01 -1.94
N SER A 17 -9.30 4.87 -1.83
CA SER A 17 -9.53 5.87 -2.88
C SER A 17 -9.26 7.29 -2.41
N GLY A 18 -8.75 7.46 -1.20
CA GLY A 18 -8.46 8.80 -0.67
C GLY A 18 -9.60 9.31 0.19
N GLY A 19 -9.29 10.26 1.04
CA GLY A 19 -10.32 10.88 1.87
C GLY A 19 -11.04 9.90 2.78
N GLY A 20 -10.39 8.84 3.19
CA GLY A 20 -11.00 7.85 4.04
C GLY A 20 -12.00 6.95 3.35
N LYS A 21 -12.02 6.96 2.03
CA LYS A 21 -12.98 6.17 1.26
C LYS A 21 -12.33 4.96 0.63
N TRP A 22 -13.14 3.95 0.37
CA TRP A 22 -12.70 2.69 -0.21
C TRP A 22 -13.58 2.33 -1.40
N THR A 23 -12.99 1.66 -2.38
CA THR A 23 -13.72 1.33 -3.60
C THR A 23 -13.33 -0.07 -4.09
N PRO A 24 -14.28 -0.83 -4.64
CA PRO A 24 -13.94 -2.10 -5.25
C PRO A 24 -13.31 -1.93 -6.64
N ASN A 25 -13.32 -0.72 -7.17
CA ASN A 25 -12.86 -0.46 -8.52
C ASN A 25 -11.45 0.08 -8.51
N LEU A 26 -10.51 -0.70 -9.04
CA LEU A 26 -9.12 -0.31 -9.07
C LEU A 26 -8.91 0.99 -9.84
N ASP A 27 -9.71 1.23 -10.85
CA ASP A 27 -9.57 2.45 -11.64
C ASP A 27 -9.90 3.70 -10.86
N ARG A 28 -10.62 3.56 -9.78
CA ARG A 28 -10.97 4.70 -8.92
C ARG A 28 -10.10 4.76 -7.68
N ALA A 29 -9.20 3.80 -7.52
CA ALA A 29 -8.32 3.77 -6.38
C ALA A 29 -7.25 4.85 -6.48
N LEU A 30 -6.79 5.30 -5.34
CA LEU A 30 -5.73 6.29 -5.29
C LEU A 30 -4.41 5.64 -5.67
N ASN A 31 -3.79 6.13 -6.72
CA ASN A 31 -2.50 5.65 -7.16
C ASN A 31 -1.42 6.49 -6.50
N PHE A 32 -0.68 5.89 -5.58
CA PHE A 32 0.40 6.59 -4.90
C PHE A 32 1.64 6.76 -5.77
N LYS A 33 1.73 6.00 -6.86
CA LYS A 33 2.83 6.04 -7.82
C LYS A 33 4.14 5.52 -7.30
N LEU A 34 4.44 5.76 -6.04
CA LEU A 34 5.68 5.29 -5.42
C LEU A 34 5.32 4.44 -4.20
N ILE A 35 6.04 3.33 -4.06
CA ILE A 35 5.83 2.43 -2.94
C ILE A 35 6.03 3.17 -1.62
N ASN A 36 7.07 3.98 -1.54
CA ASN A 36 7.36 4.69 -0.32
C ASN A 36 6.24 5.65 0.09
N ARG A 37 5.57 6.25 -0.87
CA ARG A 37 4.47 7.15 -0.55
C ARG A 37 3.29 6.40 0.05
N ALA A 38 3.01 5.22 -0.48
CA ALA A 38 1.93 4.40 0.06
C ALA A 38 2.24 3.97 1.49
N ILE A 39 3.47 3.53 1.74
CA ILE A 39 3.87 3.09 3.06
C ILE A 39 3.82 4.25 4.04
N LYS A 40 4.30 5.41 3.65
CA LYS A 40 4.26 6.58 4.52
C LYS A 40 2.84 6.98 4.86
N HIS A 41 1.93 6.85 3.91
CA HIS A 41 0.54 7.17 4.17
C HIS A 41 -0.05 6.24 5.22
N VAL A 42 0.23 4.95 5.11
CA VAL A 42 -0.24 3.97 6.07
C VAL A 42 0.25 4.33 7.48
N GLN A 43 1.51 4.69 7.59
CA GLN A 43 2.08 5.03 8.88
C GLN A 43 1.50 6.33 9.43
N LYS A 44 1.33 7.31 8.57
CA LYS A 44 0.84 8.61 8.99
C LYS A 44 -0.59 8.53 9.50
N VAL A 45 -1.41 7.77 8.82
CA VAL A 45 -2.84 7.66 9.13
C VAL A 45 -3.12 6.54 10.12
N GLY A 46 -2.20 5.59 10.25
CA GLY A 46 -2.39 4.48 11.16
C GLY A 46 -3.30 3.41 10.60
N LEU A 47 -3.29 3.22 9.28
CA LEU A 47 -4.10 2.17 8.69
C LEU A 47 -3.58 0.80 9.11
N GLN A 48 -4.50 -0.12 9.34
CA GLN A 48 -4.17 -1.48 9.69
C GLN A 48 -4.90 -2.43 8.78
N GLY A 49 -4.34 -3.63 8.62
CA GLY A 49 -5.00 -4.64 7.82
C GLY A 49 -5.03 -4.33 6.35
N VAL A 50 -4.03 -3.60 5.87
CA VAL A 50 -3.94 -3.27 4.45
C VAL A 50 -2.72 -3.90 3.83
N GLU A 51 -2.78 -4.09 2.54
CA GLU A 51 -1.65 -4.60 1.76
C GLU A 51 -1.33 -3.63 0.65
N LEU A 52 -0.08 -3.63 0.26
CA LEU A 52 0.39 -2.81 -0.84
C LEU A 52 0.21 -3.59 -2.13
N VAL A 53 -0.49 -3.02 -3.09
CA VAL A 53 -0.72 -3.66 -4.39
C VAL A 53 0.05 -2.87 -5.43
N VAL A 54 0.96 -3.54 -6.10
CA VAL A 54 1.81 -2.90 -7.10
C VAL A 54 1.52 -3.51 -8.45
N THR A 55 1.36 -2.66 -9.44
CA THR A 55 1.12 -3.13 -10.80
C THR A 55 1.85 -2.21 -11.77
N SER A 56 2.23 -2.76 -12.89
CA SER A 56 2.81 -1.95 -13.95
C SER A 56 1.71 -1.63 -14.97
N ARG A 57 2.09 -0.81 -15.93
CA ARG A 57 1.15 -0.36 -16.94
C ARG A 57 0.49 -1.51 -17.69
N ASN A 58 1.28 -2.51 -18.03
CA ASN A 58 0.78 -3.64 -18.79
C ASN A 58 0.59 -4.88 -17.97
N ALA A 59 0.52 -4.73 -16.66
CA ALA A 59 0.45 -5.89 -15.81
C ALA A 59 -0.88 -6.59 -15.95
N THR A 60 -0.82 -7.87 -16.12
CA THR A 60 -2.01 -8.69 -16.09
C THR A 60 -2.17 -9.33 -14.72
N HIS A 61 -1.22 -9.10 -13.84
CA HIS A 61 -1.30 -9.61 -12.48
C HIS A 61 -0.78 -8.57 -11.53
N LEU A 62 -1.22 -8.65 -10.30
CA LEU A 62 -0.85 -7.71 -9.26
C LEU A 62 0.05 -8.40 -8.26
N THR A 63 0.96 -7.64 -7.70
CA THR A 63 1.77 -8.12 -6.59
C THR A 63 1.24 -7.46 -5.33
N ALA A 64 0.85 -8.26 -4.35
CA ALA A 64 0.30 -7.75 -3.11
C ALA A 64 1.23 -8.12 -1.95
N LEU A 65 1.59 -7.11 -1.15
CA LEU A 65 2.48 -7.30 -0.01
C LEU A 65 1.83 -6.74 1.24
N PRO A 66 1.73 -7.53 2.31
CA PRO A 66 1.15 -7.03 3.56
C PRO A 66 2.01 -5.90 4.11
N VAL A 67 1.39 -4.74 4.30
CA VAL A 67 2.14 -3.58 4.77
C VAL A 67 2.62 -3.73 6.20
N GLY A 68 1.89 -4.49 6.99
CA GLY A 68 2.30 -4.72 8.36
C GLY A 68 3.67 -5.36 8.48
N ILE A 69 4.12 -6.07 7.47
CA ILE A 69 5.43 -6.69 7.44
C ILE A 69 6.48 -5.71 6.92
N LEU A 70 6.07 -4.75 6.12
CA LEU A 70 6.96 -3.77 5.55
C LEU A 70 7.13 -2.61 6.52
N HIS A 71 7.86 -2.85 7.57
CA HIS A 71 8.06 -1.84 8.56
C HIS A 71 8.92 -0.72 8.05
N PRO A 72 8.78 0.45 8.63
CA PRO A 72 9.69 1.54 8.33
C PRO A 72 11.08 1.07 8.59
N LEU A 73 11.89 1.32 7.66
CA LEU A 73 13.20 0.94 7.78
C LEU A 73 13.81 1.44 9.03
N GLY A 74 14.60 1.69 9.40
CA GLY A 74 15.20 2.22 10.54
C GLY A 74 14.55 1.83 11.85
N HIS A 75 13.27 1.87 11.86
CA HIS A 75 12.55 1.65 13.08
C HIS A 75 12.74 0.25 13.62
N SER A 76 12.55 -0.74 12.84
CA SER A 76 12.73 -2.09 13.28
C SER A 76 14.20 -2.44 13.36
N LEU A 77 15.03 -1.86 12.51
CA LEU A 77 16.44 -2.13 12.56
C LEU A 77 17.10 -1.57 13.80
N ASP A 78 16.62 -0.47 14.27
CA ASP A 78 17.19 0.09 15.47
C ASP A 78 17.08 -0.82 16.64
N ARG A 79 16.04 -1.56 16.72
CA ARG A 79 15.88 -2.48 17.79
C ARG A 79 16.80 -3.65 17.67
N TRP A 80 17.10 -4.04 16.48
CA TRP A 80 17.94 -5.20 16.28
C TRP A 80 19.39 -4.91 16.54
N HIS A 81 19.75 -3.68 16.43
CA HIS A 81 21.11 -3.29 16.71
C HIS A 81 21.44 -3.32 18.18
N ASP A 82 20.46 -3.33 18.95
CA ASP A 82 20.68 -3.40 20.39
C ASP A 82 20.83 -4.82 20.90
#